data_bd35e653da7d6faaef616005cbd46749
#
_entry.id   bd35e653da7d6faaef616005cbd46749
#
_cell.length_a   1.000
_cell.length_b   1.000
_cell.length_c   1.000
_cell.angle_alpha   90.00
_cell.angle_beta   90.00
_cell.angle_gamma   90.00
#
_symmetry.space_group_name_H-M   'P 1'
#
loop_
_entity.id
_entity.type
_entity.pdbx_description
1 polymer ?
#
loop_
_entity_poly.entity_id
_entity_poly.type
_entity_poly.pdbx_seq_one_letter_code
_entity_poly.pdbx_strand_id
1 'polypeptide(L)'
;MHVLFIGGTGLISTAIARQLLEAGHQVTLFNRGKSESRLPSGAGEIRGDRKDYTAFEQTFADKTYDVVVDMVAFHPDDTASAIRAFAGRCGQFIHCSTVCVYSGPVTQIPTTETEPYHSIGSYGKNKAACEELLLKAFADQQFPVTVMRPSHSYGEGGGLLRSVGPGDTFVDRLRKGKPIIVQGDGNSLWASCHVDDVARGFIATMGNPKCLGQAYNITGDDWFTWNTYYQQVAKVVGGTFNPVYIPTNTLREVAPGIAGGTYEIFEWPSVFDNGKLKRDTDYAGQTIDLKEGTRRTLAWLEANGKLKDSDTDDYEDRLADAWRTKTGELPKQAGS
;
A
#
# COMPACT_ATOMS: atom_id res chain seq x y z
N MET A 1 0.75 24.15 10.24
CA MET A 1 2.05 23.47 10.17
C MET A 1 2.64 23.62 8.77
N HIS A 2 3.96 23.63 8.67
CA HIS A 2 4.68 23.48 7.41
C HIS A 2 5.15 22.02 7.25
N VAL A 3 4.60 21.31 6.30
CA VAL A 3 4.85 19.87 6.07
C VAL A 3 5.65 19.68 4.80
N LEU A 4 6.80 19.00 4.90
CA LEU A 4 7.61 18.58 3.76
C LEU A 4 7.31 17.11 3.42
N PHE A 5 7.06 16.82 2.13
CA PHE A 5 7.04 15.46 1.62
C PHE A 5 8.29 15.15 0.80
N ILE A 6 8.96 14.07 1.12
CA ILE A 6 9.96 13.46 0.27
C ILE A 6 9.24 12.40 -0.58
N GLY A 7 9.02 12.71 -1.90
CA GLY A 7 8.21 11.86 -2.79
C GLY A 7 6.70 12.13 -2.70
N GLY A 8 6.25 13.37 -2.92
CA GLY A 8 4.88 13.83 -2.71
C GLY A 8 3.86 13.53 -3.81
N THR A 9 4.17 12.74 -4.87
CA THR A 9 3.30 12.51 -6.04
C THR A 9 2.77 11.08 -6.17
N GLY A 10 2.93 10.27 -5.14
CA GLY A 10 2.38 8.91 -5.06
C GLY A 10 0.90 8.89 -4.64
N LEU A 11 0.30 7.70 -4.60
CA LEU A 11 -1.10 7.49 -4.22
C LEU A 11 -1.41 8.07 -2.82
N ILE A 12 -0.70 7.61 -1.80
CA ILE A 12 -0.93 8.03 -0.41
C ILE A 12 -0.51 9.49 -0.20
N SER A 13 0.66 9.90 -0.69
CA SER A 13 1.19 11.24 -0.47
C SER A 13 0.30 12.33 -1.09
N THR A 14 -0.29 12.08 -2.27
CA THR A 14 -1.22 13.03 -2.90
C THR A 14 -2.48 13.23 -2.06
N ALA A 15 -3.03 12.16 -1.48
CA ALA A 15 -4.21 12.25 -0.62
C ALA A 15 -3.90 13.00 0.69
N ILE A 16 -2.74 12.74 1.32
CA ILE A 16 -2.32 13.46 2.54
C ILE A 16 -2.10 14.95 2.22
N ALA A 17 -1.34 15.24 1.15
CA ALA A 17 -1.04 16.63 0.77
C ALA A 17 -2.31 17.43 0.45
N ARG A 18 -3.27 16.82 -0.25
CA ARG A 18 -4.57 17.44 -0.55
C ARG A 18 -5.33 17.79 0.74
N GLN A 19 -5.48 16.82 1.66
CA GLN A 19 -6.22 17.05 2.90
C GLN A 19 -5.53 18.11 3.80
N LEU A 20 -4.19 18.15 3.83
CA LEU A 20 -3.45 19.18 4.57
C LEU A 20 -3.66 20.57 3.98
N LEU A 21 -3.63 20.70 2.65
CA LEU A 21 -3.89 21.97 1.97
C LEU A 21 -5.33 22.45 2.19
N GLU A 22 -6.32 21.54 2.10
CA GLU A 22 -7.73 21.81 2.40
C GLU A 22 -7.91 22.29 3.87
N ALA A 23 -7.09 21.78 4.80
CA ALA A 23 -7.07 22.22 6.20
C ALA A 23 -6.24 23.51 6.44
N GLY A 24 -5.71 24.15 5.40
CA GLY A 24 -4.96 25.41 5.48
C GLY A 24 -3.49 25.26 5.92
N HIS A 25 -2.92 24.06 5.83
CA HIS A 25 -1.50 23.84 6.13
C HIS A 25 -0.62 24.18 4.93
N GLN A 26 0.63 24.58 5.19
CA GLN A 26 1.62 24.76 4.15
C GLN A 26 2.25 23.40 3.80
N VAL A 27 2.25 23.04 2.52
CA VAL A 27 2.80 21.79 2.00
C VAL A 27 3.89 22.08 0.99
N THR A 28 5.05 21.43 1.16
CA THR A 28 6.16 21.45 0.20
C THR A 28 6.47 20.01 -0.24
N LEU A 29 6.64 19.78 -1.54
CA LEU A 29 6.95 18.48 -2.10
C LEU A 29 8.37 18.49 -2.67
N PHE A 30 9.20 17.55 -2.22
CA PHE A 30 10.50 17.27 -2.83
C PHE A 30 10.38 16.08 -3.77
N ASN A 31 10.58 16.30 -5.06
CA ASN A 31 10.43 15.28 -6.08
C ASN A 31 11.32 15.55 -7.32
N ARG A 32 11.34 14.59 -8.27
CA ARG A 32 12.16 14.68 -9.49
C ARG A 32 11.50 15.45 -10.63
N GLY A 33 10.31 16.00 -10.44
CA GLY A 33 9.56 16.71 -11.49
C GLY A 33 9.02 15.82 -12.61
N LYS A 34 8.96 14.48 -12.44
CA LYS A 34 8.50 13.54 -13.47
C LYS A 34 6.99 13.28 -13.48
N SER A 35 6.27 13.75 -12.44
CA SER A 35 4.84 13.47 -12.22
C SER A 35 4.08 14.75 -11.89
N GLU A 36 4.28 15.81 -12.67
CA GLU A 36 3.68 17.13 -12.43
C GLU A 36 2.15 17.11 -12.38
N SER A 37 1.51 16.26 -13.17
CA SER A 37 0.04 16.12 -13.19
C SER A 37 -0.58 15.65 -11.87
N ARG A 38 0.23 15.25 -10.88
CA ARG A 38 -0.21 14.80 -9.56
C ARG A 38 0.16 15.75 -8.43
N LEU A 39 0.70 16.92 -8.76
CA LEU A 39 0.95 17.95 -7.75
C LEU A 39 -0.39 18.53 -7.27
N PRO A 40 -0.72 18.48 -5.96
CA PRO A 40 -1.89 19.16 -5.46
C PRO A 40 -1.77 20.67 -5.67
N SER A 41 -2.84 21.32 -6.11
CA SER A 41 -2.87 22.77 -6.26
C SER A 41 -2.59 23.46 -4.92
N GLY A 42 -1.66 24.41 -4.94
CA GLY A 42 -1.27 25.13 -3.73
C GLY A 42 -0.04 24.56 -2.99
N ALA A 43 0.48 23.39 -3.41
CA ALA A 43 1.73 22.88 -2.85
C ALA A 43 2.95 23.59 -3.46
N GLY A 44 3.94 23.89 -2.60
CA GLY A 44 5.28 24.29 -3.03
C GLY A 44 6.06 23.10 -3.58
N GLU A 45 7.01 23.33 -4.49
CA GLU A 45 7.85 22.29 -5.07
C GLU A 45 9.35 22.62 -4.87
N ILE A 46 10.11 21.59 -4.49
CA ILE A 46 11.58 21.57 -4.53
C ILE A 46 11.96 20.39 -5.43
N ARG A 47 12.72 20.65 -6.49
CA ARG A 47 13.16 19.60 -7.43
C ARG A 47 14.53 19.07 -7.06
N GLY A 48 14.65 17.73 -7.03
CA GLY A 48 15.91 17.04 -6.74
C GLY A 48 15.75 15.53 -6.77
N ASP A 49 16.89 14.84 -6.80
CA ASP A 49 16.91 13.37 -6.72
C ASP A 49 17.24 12.93 -5.31
N ARG A 50 16.32 12.19 -4.69
CA ARG A 50 16.48 11.56 -3.37
C ARG A 50 17.73 10.66 -3.31
N LYS A 51 18.16 10.08 -4.46
CA LYS A 51 19.29 9.17 -4.54
C LYS A 51 20.66 9.88 -4.65
N ASP A 52 20.69 11.15 -4.95
CA ASP A 52 21.86 11.98 -4.75
C ASP A 52 21.89 12.47 -3.28
N TYR A 53 22.44 11.63 -2.40
CA TYR A 53 22.40 11.89 -0.96
C TYR A 53 23.10 13.19 -0.58
N THR A 54 24.20 13.53 -1.25
CA THR A 54 24.94 14.78 -0.98
C THR A 54 24.12 15.99 -1.33
N ALA A 55 23.57 16.04 -2.54
CA ALA A 55 22.72 17.15 -2.98
C ALA A 55 21.41 17.21 -2.17
N PHE A 56 20.83 16.08 -1.81
CA PHE A 56 19.66 16.00 -0.94
C PHE A 56 19.91 16.60 0.43
N GLU A 57 20.98 16.21 1.13
CA GLU A 57 21.34 16.73 2.45
C GLU A 57 21.65 18.24 2.40
N GLN A 58 22.36 18.69 1.36
CA GLN A 58 22.64 20.11 1.13
C GLN A 58 21.37 20.93 0.89
N THR A 59 20.39 20.39 0.16
CA THR A 59 19.11 21.05 -0.13
C THR A 59 18.36 21.44 1.14
N PHE A 60 18.52 20.67 2.20
CA PHE A 60 17.79 20.86 3.46
C PHE A 60 18.67 21.40 4.63
N ALA A 61 19.95 21.70 4.38
CA ALA A 61 20.91 22.08 5.42
C ALA A 61 20.49 23.34 6.22
N ASP A 62 19.79 24.27 5.58
CA ASP A 62 19.35 25.56 6.16
C ASP A 62 17.81 25.62 6.37
N LYS A 63 17.08 24.52 6.21
CA LYS A 63 15.62 24.49 6.26
C LYS A 63 15.11 23.73 7.49
N THR A 64 13.99 24.21 8.01
CA THR A 64 13.27 23.55 9.12
C THR A 64 11.82 23.35 8.74
N TYR A 65 11.23 22.28 9.29
CA TYR A 65 9.84 21.93 9.05
C TYR A 65 9.17 21.47 10.35
N ASP A 66 7.88 21.70 10.48
CA ASP A 66 7.11 21.12 11.59
C ASP A 66 7.07 19.59 11.47
N VAL A 67 6.80 19.11 10.25
CA VAL A 67 6.71 17.67 9.93
C VAL A 67 7.40 17.38 8.61
N VAL A 68 8.19 16.30 8.56
CA VAL A 68 8.75 15.73 7.34
C VAL A 68 8.12 14.35 7.13
N VAL A 69 7.57 14.08 5.95
CA VAL A 69 6.97 12.79 5.59
C VAL A 69 7.80 12.15 4.48
N ASP A 70 8.51 11.06 4.78
CA ASP A 70 9.31 10.32 3.80
C ASP A 70 8.52 9.14 3.23
N MET A 71 8.08 9.31 1.97
CA MET A 71 7.29 8.34 1.23
C MET A 71 8.12 7.39 0.37
N VAL A 72 9.42 7.65 0.21
CA VAL A 72 10.27 7.00 -0.81
C VAL A 72 11.61 6.49 -0.29
N ALA A 73 11.78 6.35 1.01
CA ALA A 73 12.91 5.60 1.57
C ALA A 73 12.63 4.09 1.44
N PHE A 74 13.33 3.43 0.50
CA PHE A 74 13.21 2.00 0.23
C PHE A 74 14.43 1.18 0.64
N HIS A 75 15.50 1.86 1.08
CA HIS A 75 16.74 1.25 1.54
C HIS A 75 17.28 1.96 2.78
N PRO A 76 18.03 1.26 3.64
CA PRO A 76 18.65 1.87 4.83
C PRO A 76 19.50 3.11 4.53
N ASP A 77 20.19 3.17 3.39
CA ASP A 77 20.97 4.35 2.99
C ASP A 77 20.11 5.59 2.76
N ASP A 78 18.90 5.40 2.21
CA ASP A 78 17.91 6.49 2.09
C ASP A 78 17.57 7.04 3.47
N THR A 79 17.32 6.17 4.41
CA THR A 79 16.97 6.49 5.78
C THR A 79 18.13 7.17 6.52
N ALA A 80 19.34 6.65 6.37
CA ALA A 80 20.54 7.25 6.98
C ALA A 80 20.77 8.68 6.47
N SER A 81 20.61 8.92 5.17
CA SER A 81 20.68 10.27 4.58
C SER A 81 19.57 11.19 5.12
N ALA A 82 18.34 10.67 5.30
CA ALA A 82 17.26 11.47 5.88
C ALA A 82 17.54 11.86 7.34
N ILE A 83 18.06 10.95 8.15
CA ILE A 83 18.45 11.26 9.54
C ILE A 83 19.47 12.40 9.54
N ARG A 84 20.53 12.34 8.72
CA ARG A 84 21.52 13.42 8.62
C ARG A 84 20.92 14.76 8.16
N ALA A 85 20.01 14.69 7.19
CA ALA A 85 19.35 15.89 6.64
C ALA A 85 18.46 16.59 7.67
N PHE A 86 17.74 15.83 8.52
CA PHE A 86 16.66 16.38 9.34
C PHE A 86 16.90 16.32 10.85
N ALA A 87 18.01 15.77 11.33
CA ALA A 87 18.36 15.81 12.76
C ALA A 87 18.42 17.25 13.25
N GLY A 88 17.56 17.59 14.24
CA GLY A 88 17.40 18.95 14.79
C GLY A 88 16.73 19.96 13.85
N ARG A 89 16.17 19.51 12.71
CA ARG A 89 15.54 20.37 11.69
C ARG A 89 14.07 20.04 11.40
N CYS A 90 13.49 19.09 12.12
CA CYS A 90 12.05 18.85 12.08
C CYS A 90 11.50 18.56 13.46
N GLY A 91 10.24 18.95 13.68
CA GLY A 91 9.51 18.61 14.91
C GLY A 91 9.07 17.16 14.95
N GLN A 92 8.79 16.57 13.78
CA GLN A 92 8.46 15.16 13.61
C GLN A 92 8.88 14.66 12.23
N PHE A 93 9.42 13.43 12.17
CA PHE A 93 9.75 12.73 10.94
C PHE A 93 8.85 11.50 10.81
N ILE A 94 7.98 11.48 9.82
CA ILE A 94 7.05 10.35 9.56
C ILE A 94 7.61 9.50 8.42
N HIS A 95 7.94 8.25 8.74
CA HIS A 95 8.37 7.27 7.74
C HIS A 95 7.19 6.45 7.24
N CYS A 96 6.93 6.49 5.94
CA CYS A 96 5.99 5.59 5.31
C CYS A 96 6.64 4.23 5.10
N SER A 97 6.36 3.30 6.02
CA SER A 97 6.72 1.90 5.93
C SER A 97 5.63 1.08 5.25
N THR A 98 5.37 -0.13 5.70
CA THR A 98 4.38 -1.07 5.13
C THR A 98 4.10 -2.21 6.09
N VAL A 99 2.90 -2.79 6.04
CA VAL A 99 2.62 -4.06 6.73
C VAL A 99 3.37 -5.26 6.12
N CYS A 100 4.01 -5.10 4.95
CA CYS A 100 4.87 -6.15 4.37
C CYS A 100 6.09 -6.49 5.23
N VAL A 101 6.40 -5.72 6.27
CA VAL A 101 7.40 -6.08 7.29
C VAL A 101 7.02 -7.36 8.04
N TYR A 102 5.72 -7.74 8.01
CA TYR A 102 5.18 -8.96 8.63
C TYR A 102 4.83 -10.06 7.62
N SER A 103 5.13 -9.91 6.31
CA SER A 103 4.65 -10.84 5.29
C SER A 103 5.15 -12.27 5.51
N GLY A 104 4.22 -13.21 5.47
CA GLY A 104 4.43 -14.62 5.79
C GLY A 104 3.50 -15.09 6.90
N PRO A 105 3.76 -16.26 7.51
CA PRO A 105 2.93 -16.74 8.62
C PRO A 105 3.12 -15.85 9.83
N VAL A 106 2.02 -15.24 10.30
CA VAL A 106 1.99 -14.36 11.47
C VAL A 106 1.65 -15.15 12.74
N THR A 107 2.04 -14.62 13.91
CA THR A 107 1.79 -15.29 15.20
C THR A 107 0.38 -15.06 15.73
N GLN A 108 -0.30 -14.00 15.28
CA GLN A 108 -1.68 -13.68 15.64
C GLN A 108 -2.44 -12.94 14.56
N ILE A 109 -3.75 -13.08 14.54
CA ILE A 109 -4.68 -12.37 13.64
C ILE A 109 -5.79 -11.76 14.50
N PRO A 110 -6.07 -10.44 14.39
CA PRO A 110 -5.33 -9.45 13.55
C PRO A 110 -3.91 -9.22 14.06
N THR A 111 -3.00 -8.91 13.12
CA THR A 111 -1.60 -8.64 13.40
C THR A 111 -1.42 -7.25 14.01
N THR A 112 -0.77 -7.16 15.16
CA THR A 112 -0.48 -5.91 15.86
C THR A 112 0.95 -5.43 15.60
N GLU A 113 1.30 -4.23 16.08
CA GLU A 113 2.65 -3.66 15.93
C GLU A 113 3.73 -4.39 16.74
N THR A 114 3.33 -5.31 17.62
CA THR A 114 4.25 -6.17 18.39
C THR A 114 4.69 -7.42 17.66
N GLU A 115 4.11 -7.71 16.49
CA GLU A 115 4.56 -8.80 15.63
C GLU A 115 6.01 -8.60 15.19
N PRO A 116 6.90 -9.61 15.31
CA PRO A 116 8.26 -9.52 14.83
C PRO A 116 8.37 -9.28 13.33
N TYR A 117 9.46 -8.65 12.88
CA TYR A 117 9.77 -8.56 11.45
C TYR A 117 10.20 -9.93 10.93
N HIS A 118 9.49 -10.41 9.92
CA HIS A 118 9.83 -11.70 9.29
C HIS A 118 9.48 -11.72 7.79
N SER A 119 9.57 -10.56 7.15
CA SER A 119 9.25 -10.41 5.73
C SER A 119 9.94 -11.45 4.84
N ILE A 120 9.21 -12.07 3.93
CA ILE A 120 9.71 -13.01 2.92
C ILE A 120 10.39 -12.22 1.79
N GLY A 121 9.75 -11.17 1.29
CA GLY A 121 10.20 -10.37 0.16
C GLY A 121 11.26 -9.33 0.50
N SER A 122 12.07 -8.95 -0.49
CA SER A 122 13.12 -7.93 -0.34
C SER A 122 12.56 -6.56 0.04
N TYR A 123 11.39 -6.21 -0.48
CA TYR A 123 10.72 -4.94 -0.17
C TYR A 123 10.44 -4.79 1.34
N GLY A 124 9.79 -5.77 1.95
CA GLY A 124 9.48 -5.74 3.37
C GLY A 124 10.75 -5.82 4.24
N LYS A 125 11.77 -6.62 3.85
CA LYS A 125 13.05 -6.67 4.53
C LYS A 125 13.76 -5.32 4.57
N ASN A 126 13.79 -4.61 3.43
CA ASN A 126 14.40 -3.29 3.36
C ASN A 126 13.62 -2.26 4.21
N LYS A 127 12.27 -2.32 4.19
CA LYS A 127 11.45 -1.44 5.02
C LYS A 127 11.66 -1.72 6.52
N ALA A 128 11.75 -2.99 6.93
CA ALA A 128 12.07 -3.36 8.31
C ALA A 128 13.43 -2.78 8.74
N ALA A 129 14.47 -2.93 7.91
CA ALA A 129 15.79 -2.36 8.19
C ALA A 129 15.77 -0.81 8.27
N CYS A 130 14.95 -0.13 7.48
CA CYS A 130 14.73 1.31 7.61
C CYS A 130 14.08 1.67 8.95
N GLU A 131 13.07 0.92 9.39
CA GLU A 131 12.41 1.13 10.67
C GLU A 131 13.36 0.94 11.84
N GLU A 132 14.14 -0.16 11.85
CA GLU A 132 15.13 -0.44 12.89
C GLU A 132 16.15 0.71 13.03
N LEU A 133 16.63 1.24 11.90
CA LEU A 133 17.56 2.36 11.89
C LEU A 133 16.94 3.64 12.49
N LEU A 134 15.68 3.94 12.13
CA LEU A 134 14.96 5.11 12.63
C LEU A 134 14.62 5.01 14.12
N LEU A 135 14.14 3.84 14.56
CA LEU A 135 13.82 3.63 15.97
C LEU A 135 15.08 3.64 16.84
N LYS A 136 16.21 3.12 16.29
CA LYS A 136 17.51 3.28 16.94
C LYS A 136 17.94 4.74 17.02
N ALA A 137 17.77 5.54 15.97
CA ALA A 137 18.08 6.97 15.99
C ALA A 137 17.20 7.74 16.99
N PHE A 138 15.93 7.33 17.19
CA PHE A 138 15.11 7.90 18.26
C PHE A 138 15.67 7.58 19.65
N ALA A 139 16.03 6.32 19.91
CA ALA A 139 16.56 5.88 21.19
C ALA A 139 17.89 6.56 21.54
N ASP A 140 18.82 6.64 20.58
CA ASP A 140 20.19 7.10 20.78
C ASP A 140 20.33 8.64 20.71
N GLN A 141 19.55 9.28 19.83
CA GLN A 141 19.75 10.69 19.43
C GLN A 141 18.48 11.53 19.55
N GLN A 142 17.38 10.97 20.05
CA GLN A 142 16.06 11.61 20.12
C GLN A 142 15.56 12.12 18.74
N PHE A 143 15.94 11.42 17.65
CA PHE A 143 15.40 11.73 16.32
C PHE A 143 13.88 11.51 16.30
N PRO A 144 13.04 12.54 16.04
CA PRO A 144 11.61 12.54 16.37
C PRO A 144 10.77 11.71 15.37
N VAL A 145 11.02 10.41 15.25
CA VAL A 145 10.39 9.54 14.25
C VAL A 145 9.03 9.03 14.68
N THR A 146 8.12 8.90 13.71
CA THR A 146 6.91 8.09 13.74
C THR A 146 6.91 7.18 12.52
N VAL A 147 6.65 5.89 12.70
CA VAL A 147 6.59 4.91 11.61
C VAL A 147 5.13 4.60 11.30
N MET A 148 4.74 4.73 10.04
CA MET A 148 3.41 4.35 9.55
C MET A 148 3.51 3.12 8.66
N ARG A 149 2.74 2.08 8.95
CA ARG A 149 2.69 0.81 8.22
C ARG A 149 1.34 0.65 7.50
N PRO A 150 1.16 1.26 6.31
CA PRO A 150 -0.06 1.06 5.54
C PRO A 150 -0.22 -0.39 5.12
N SER A 151 -1.47 -0.90 5.19
CA SER A 151 -1.90 -2.07 4.43
C SER A 151 -2.08 -1.71 2.96
N HIS A 152 -2.61 -2.62 2.14
CA HIS A 152 -2.95 -2.26 0.76
C HIS A 152 -3.84 -1.01 0.74
N SER A 153 -3.38 -0.01 0.00
CA SER A 153 -4.11 1.25 -0.17
C SER A 153 -4.62 1.38 -1.60
N TYR A 154 -5.87 1.79 -1.76
CA TYR A 154 -6.53 1.98 -3.05
C TYR A 154 -7.34 3.27 -3.06
N GLY A 155 -7.76 3.71 -4.22
CA GLY A 155 -8.51 4.96 -4.38
C GLY A 155 -8.11 5.73 -5.63
N GLU A 156 -8.46 7.00 -5.69
CA GLU A 156 -8.15 7.90 -6.80
C GLU A 156 -6.63 8.07 -6.95
N GLY A 157 -6.13 7.82 -8.12
CA GLY A 157 -4.68 7.79 -8.41
C GLY A 157 -4.03 6.41 -8.35
N GLY A 158 -4.74 5.40 -7.85
CA GLY A 158 -4.34 3.99 -7.82
C GLY A 158 -5.24 3.12 -8.68
N GLY A 159 -5.31 1.83 -8.34
CA GLY A 159 -6.13 0.84 -9.02
C GLY A 159 -6.81 -0.10 -8.03
N LEU A 160 -7.63 -1.00 -8.57
CA LEU A 160 -8.22 -2.11 -7.82
C LEU A 160 -7.25 -3.29 -7.82
N LEU A 161 -7.03 -3.88 -6.67
CA LEU A 161 -6.06 -4.96 -6.51
C LEU A 161 -6.60 -6.28 -7.05
N ARG A 162 -5.69 -7.07 -7.63
CA ARG A 162 -5.83 -8.52 -7.84
C ARG A 162 -4.71 -9.25 -7.12
N SER A 163 -5.01 -10.44 -6.63
CA SER A 163 -3.97 -11.29 -6.04
C SER A 163 -3.06 -11.93 -7.09
N VAL A 164 -3.59 -12.20 -8.27
CA VAL A 164 -2.88 -12.80 -9.42
C VAL A 164 -3.22 -12.02 -10.68
N GLY A 165 -2.20 -11.65 -11.45
CA GLY A 165 -2.34 -10.96 -12.73
C GLY A 165 -2.38 -9.43 -12.64
N PRO A 166 -2.37 -8.74 -13.80
CA PRO A 166 -2.35 -7.29 -13.87
C PRO A 166 -3.64 -6.66 -13.34
N GLY A 167 -3.51 -5.62 -12.51
CA GLY A 167 -4.66 -4.89 -11.95
C GLY A 167 -5.38 -4.01 -12.97
N ASP A 168 -4.70 -3.53 -14.00
CA ASP A 168 -5.24 -2.59 -15.00
C ASP A 168 -6.23 -3.24 -15.99
N THR A 169 -6.16 -4.57 -16.19
CA THR A 169 -7.12 -5.35 -16.97
C THR A 169 -8.26 -5.93 -16.13
N PHE A 170 -8.21 -5.81 -14.81
CA PHE A 170 -9.11 -6.49 -13.88
C PHE A 170 -10.58 -6.13 -14.09
N VAL A 171 -10.88 -4.83 -14.16
CA VAL A 171 -12.26 -4.34 -14.35
C VAL A 171 -12.84 -4.85 -15.67
N ASP A 172 -12.06 -4.80 -16.75
CA ASP A 172 -12.49 -5.26 -18.08
C ASP A 172 -12.75 -6.77 -18.10
N ARG A 173 -11.88 -7.58 -17.45
CA ARG A 173 -12.11 -9.02 -17.30
C ARG A 173 -13.39 -9.32 -16.56
N LEU A 174 -13.70 -8.62 -15.47
CA LEU A 174 -14.95 -8.79 -14.73
C LEU A 174 -16.16 -8.42 -15.60
N ARG A 175 -16.11 -7.31 -16.35
CA ARG A 175 -17.19 -6.87 -17.24
C ARG A 175 -17.45 -7.85 -18.39
N LYS A 176 -16.42 -8.45 -18.92
CA LYS A 176 -16.49 -9.48 -19.98
C LYS A 176 -16.81 -10.89 -19.45
N GLY A 177 -16.86 -11.08 -18.12
CA GLY A 177 -17.05 -12.41 -17.51
C GLY A 177 -15.90 -13.37 -17.77
N LYS A 178 -14.71 -12.85 -18.10
CA LYS A 178 -13.50 -13.65 -18.32
C LYS A 178 -13.03 -14.35 -17.03
N PRO A 179 -12.26 -15.44 -17.14
CA PRO A 179 -11.68 -16.10 -15.98
C PRO A 179 -10.85 -15.15 -15.11
N ILE A 180 -11.04 -15.24 -13.80
CA ILE A 180 -10.19 -14.57 -12.80
C ILE A 180 -9.42 -15.66 -12.06
N ILE A 181 -8.10 -15.69 -12.25
CA ILE A 181 -7.24 -16.62 -11.52
C ILE A 181 -7.18 -16.18 -10.06
N VAL A 182 -7.43 -17.14 -9.16
CA VAL A 182 -7.43 -16.95 -7.70
C VAL A 182 -6.44 -17.95 -7.10
N GLN A 183 -5.57 -17.49 -6.22
CA GLN A 183 -4.63 -18.36 -5.51
C GLN A 183 -5.35 -19.28 -4.51
N GLY A 184 -4.87 -20.52 -4.41
CA GLY A 184 -5.42 -21.50 -3.49
C GLY A 184 -6.91 -21.71 -3.70
N ASP A 185 -7.71 -21.55 -2.65
CA ASP A 185 -9.18 -21.61 -2.67
C ASP A 185 -9.83 -20.21 -2.57
N GLY A 186 -9.03 -19.15 -2.52
CA GLY A 186 -9.49 -17.78 -2.40
C GLY A 186 -10.03 -17.40 -1.01
N ASN A 187 -9.79 -18.23 0.02
CA ASN A 187 -10.30 -18.00 1.38
C ASN A 187 -9.28 -17.36 2.34
N SER A 188 -8.04 -17.12 1.92
CA SER A 188 -7.14 -16.31 2.74
C SER A 188 -7.72 -14.91 2.96
N LEU A 189 -7.61 -14.42 4.20
CA LEU A 189 -8.15 -13.13 4.61
C LEU A 189 -7.20 -12.00 4.24
N TRP A 190 -7.76 -10.87 3.88
CA TRP A 190 -7.00 -9.66 3.69
C TRP A 190 -7.81 -8.40 4.01
N ALA A 191 -7.09 -7.29 4.20
CA ALA A 191 -7.67 -5.97 4.43
C ALA A 191 -7.09 -4.96 3.45
N SER A 192 -7.90 -3.97 3.06
CA SER A 192 -7.46 -2.80 2.32
C SER A 192 -8.05 -1.54 2.93
N CYS A 193 -7.42 -0.41 2.69
CA CYS A 193 -7.86 0.87 3.20
C CYS A 193 -7.96 1.89 2.06
N HIS A 194 -9.06 2.62 1.99
CA HIS A 194 -9.17 3.71 1.02
C HIS A 194 -8.13 4.78 1.34
N VAL A 195 -7.50 5.32 0.31
CA VAL A 195 -6.38 6.25 0.45
C VAL A 195 -6.71 7.51 1.26
N ASP A 196 -7.96 7.97 1.26
CA ASP A 196 -8.38 9.10 2.10
C ASP A 196 -8.44 8.73 3.59
N ASP A 197 -8.78 7.48 3.93
CA ASP A 197 -8.73 6.99 5.31
C ASP A 197 -7.27 6.81 5.76
N VAL A 198 -6.41 6.31 4.87
CA VAL A 198 -4.96 6.24 5.13
C VAL A 198 -4.41 7.64 5.40
N ALA A 199 -4.77 8.62 4.57
CA ALA A 199 -4.33 10.01 4.73
C ALA A 199 -4.73 10.58 6.08
N ARG A 200 -5.98 10.36 6.54
CA ARG A 200 -6.42 10.79 7.88
C ARG A 200 -5.60 10.18 9.00
N GLY A 201 -5.24 8.90 8.87
CA GLY A 201 -4.37 8.26 9.87
C GLY A 201 -2.97 8.88 9.95
N PHE A 202 -2.36 9.19 8.81
CA PHE A 202 -1.09 9.93 8.79
C PHE A 202 -1.23 11.32 9.45
N ILE A 203 -2.27 12.07 9.07
CA ILE A 203 -2.51 13.41 9.59
C ILE A 203 -2.75 13.39 11.11
N ALA A 204 -3.49 12.41 11.62
CA ALA A 204 -3.78 12.26 13.05
C ALA A 204 -2.52 12.05 13.91
N THR A 205 -1.41 11.57 13.31
CA THR A 205 -0.13 11.43 14.03
C THR A 205 0.70 12.72 14.02
N MET A 206 0.40 13.69 13.13
CA MET A 206 1.24 14.89 12.94
C MET A 206 1.17 15.83 14.12
N GLY A 207 2.35 16.18 14.66
CA GLY A 207 2.46 17.05 15.82
C GLY A 207 2.02 16.41 17.15
N ASN A 208 1.72 15.12 17.17
CA ASN A 208 1.33 14.40 18.39
C ASN A 208 2.58 13.81 19.09
N PRO A 209 2.97 14.29 20.27
CA PRO A 209 4.18 13.81 20.96
C PRO A 209 4.07 12.33 21.40
N LYS A 210 2.86 11.77 21.58
CA LYS A 210 2.68 10.34 21.87
C LYS A 210 3.13 9.44 20.71
N CYS A 211 3.16 9.97 19.49
CA CYS A 211 3.53 9.21 18.30
C CYS A 211 5.04 9.14 18.07
N LEU A 212 5.84 9.93 18.81
CA LEU A 212 7.30 9.92 18.65
C LEU A 212 7.90 8.59 19.15
N GLY A 213 8.76 7.99 18.37
CA GLY A 213 9.35 6.68 18.64
C GLY A 213 8.39 5.50 18.49
N GLN A 214 7.22 5.71 17.88
CA GLN A 214 6.18 4.69 17.75
C GLN A 214 6.00 4.23 16.29
N ALA A 215 5.55 2.98 16.15
CA ALA A 215 5.07 2.44 14.88
C ALA A 215 3.55 2.20 14.97
N TYR A 216 2.84 2.41 13.84
CA TYR A 216 1.40 2.25 13.74
C TYR A 216 1.01 1.51 12.46
N ASN A 217 0.22 0.47 12.59
CA ASN A 217 -0.51 -0.08 11.46
C ASN A 217 -1.63 0.87 11.05
N ILE A 218 -1.81 1.05 9.74
CA ILE A 218 -2.98 1.73 9.20
C ILE A 218 -3.65 0.88 8.13
N THR A 219 -4.88 0.48 8.39
CA THR A 219 -5.64 -0.50 7.61
C THR A 219 -7.13 -0.17 7.66
N GLY A 220 -7.91 -0.76 6.74
CA GLY A 220 -9.37 -0.77 6.86
C GLY A 220 -9.82 -1.60 8.06
N ASP A 221 -11.03 -1.30 8.54
CA ASP A 221 -11.67 -2.05 9.63
C ASP A 221 -12.42 -3.29 9.11
N ASP A 222 -12.64 -3.38 7.79
CA ASP A 222 -13.28 -4.51 7.12
C ASP A 222 -12.25 -5.55 6.66
N TRP A 223 -12.59 -6.83 6.81
CA TRP A 223 -11.79 -7.95 6.35
C TRP A 223 -12.56 -8.77 5.34
N PHE A 224 -11.85 -9.26 4.33
CA PHE A 224 -12.47 -10.02 3.25
C PHE A 224 -11.68 -11.29 2.97
N THR A 225 -12.37 -12.34 2.54
CA THR A 225 -11.70 -13.36 1.72
C THR A 225 -11.51 -12.79 0.31
N TRP A 226 -10.56 -13.31 -0.46
CA TRP A 226 -10.40 -12.92 -1.86
C TRP A 226 -11.68 -13.17 -2.66
N ASN A 227 -12.38 -14.27 -2.37
CA ASN A 227 -13.67 -14.57 -3.00
C ASN A 227 -14.70 -13.47 -2.73
N THR A 228 -14.85 -13.07 -1.48
CA THR A 228 -15.81 -12.01 -1.11
C THR A 228 -15.42 -10.68 -1.74
N TYR A 229 -14.14 -10.32 -1.71
CA TYR A 229 -13.65 -9.10 -2.33
C TYR A 229 -13.96 -9.06 -3.83
N TYR A 230 -13.60 -10.10 -4.58
CA TYR A 230 -13.85 -10.17 -6.02
C TYR A 230 -15.34 -10.11 -6.36
N GLN A 231 -16.19 -10.77 -5.58
CA GLN A 231 -17.65 -10.70 -5.75
C GLN A 231 -18.19 -9.29 -5.52
N GLN A 232 -17.70 -8.60 -4.49
CA GLN A 232 -18.13 -7.22 -4.20
C GLN A 232 -17.66 -6.25 -5.29
N VAL A 233 -16.40 -6.34 -5.72
CA VAL A 233 -15.88 -5.53 -6.81
C VAL A 233 -16.66 -5.78 -8.10
N ALA A 234 -16.91 -7.06 -8.46
CA ALA A 234 -17.68 -7.41 -9.66
C ALA A 234 -19.07 -6.75 -9.68
N LYS A 235 -19.77 -6.76 -8.54
CA LYS A 235 -21.07 -6.08 -8.41
C LYS A 235 -20.98 -4.57 -8.67
N VAL A 236 -19.94 -3.92 -8.15
CA VAL A 236 -19.78 -2.46 -8.30
C VAL A 236 -19.39 -2.09 -9.74
N VAL A 237 -18.53 -2.86 -10.39
CA VAL A 237 -18.08 -2.58 -11.76
C VAL A 237 -19.09 -3.03 -12.84
N GLY A 238 -20.19 -3.69 -12.45
CA GLY A 238 -21.21 -4.19 -13.37
C GLY A 238 -20.75 -5.43 -14.14
N GLY A 239 -19.97 -6.31 -13.49
CA GLY A 239 -19.38 -7.49 -14.09
C GLY A 239 -19.73 -8.81 -13.36
N THR A 240 -19.08 -9.89 -13.76
CA THR A 240 -19.25 -11.22 -13.20
C THR A 240 -17.93 -11.78 -12.70
N PHE A 241 -17.91 -12.33 -11.49
CA PHE A 241 -16.77 -13.05 -10.95
C PHE A 241 -16.81 -14.51 -11.41
N ASN A 242 -15.88 -14.90 -12.28
CA ASN A 242 -15.71 -16.25 -12.84
C ASN A 242 -14.37 -16.83 -12.35
N PRO A 243 -14.32 -17.41 -11.13
CA PRO A 243 -13.07 -17.85 -10.53
C PRO A 243 -12.47 -19.09 -11.18
N VAL A 244 -11.14 -19.11 -11.24
CA VAL A 244 -10.32 -20.30 -11.54
C VAL A 244 -9.30 -20.46 -10.42
N TYR A 245 -9.51 -21.44 -9.56
CA TYR A 245 -8.67 -21.68 -8.38
C TYR A 245 -7.45 -22.51 -8.75
N ILE A 246 -6.26 -21.95 -8.53
CA ILE A 246 -4.99 -22.63 -8.81
C ILE A 246 -4.14 -22.59 -7.52
N PRO A 247 -3.60 -23.74 -7.07
CA PRO A 247 -2.71 -23.76 -5.90
C PRO A 247 -1.54 -22.78 -6.05
N THR A 248 -1.20 -22.05 -4.99
CA THR A 248 -0.17 -21.00 -5.03
C THR A 248 1.18 -21.56 -5.50
N ASN A 249 1.57 -22.75 -5.04
CA ASN A 249 2.82 -23.38 -5.48
C ASN A 249 2.83 -23.66 -6.99
N THR A 250 1.69 -24.11 -7.56
CA THR A 250 1.56 -24.29 -9.01
C THR A 250 1.70 -22.94 -9.74
N LEU A 251 1.02 -21.89 -9.27
CA LEU A 251 1.15 -20.54 -9.85
C LEU A 251 2.58 -20.05 -9.84
N ARG A 252 3.30 -20.30 -8.76
CA ARG A 252 4.71 -19.93 -8.62
C ARG A 252 5.61 -20.59 -9.66
N GLU A 253 5.32 -21.85 -10.01
CA GLU A 253 6.09 -22.62 -10.99
C GLU A 253 5.74 -22.27 -12.44
N VAL A 254 4.43 -22.19 -12.74
CA VAL A 254 3.98 -22.06 -14.14
C VAL A 254 3.74 -20.64 -14.60
N ALA A 255 3.53 -19.71 -13.67
CA ALA A 255 3.15 -18.32 -13.95
C ALA A 255 3.83 -17.30 -13.01
N PRO A 256 5.15 -17.39 -12.77
CA PRO A 256 5.84 -16.53 -11.81
C PRO A 256 5.70 -15.02 -12.13
N GLY A 257 5.56 -14.68 -13.41
CA GLY A 257 5.42 -13.30 -13.87
C GLY A 257 4.13 -12.60 -13.42
N ILE A 258 3.06 -13.37 -13.19
CA ILE A 258 1.76 -12.82 -12.74
C ILE A 258 1.42 -13.15 -11.28
N ALA A 259 2.19 -14.03 -10.65
CA ALA A 259 1.97 -14.50 -9.28
C ALA A 259 2.95 -13.92 -8.25
N GLY A 260 3.84 -13.01 -8.66
CA GLY A 260 4.99 -12.55 -7.87
C GLY A 260 4.69 -12.13 -6.44
N GLY A 261 3.69 -11.26 -6.24
CA GLY A 261 3.30 -10.81 -4.88
C GLY A 261 2.42 -11.80 -4.13
N THR A 262 1.88 -12.80 -4.80
CA THR A 262 0.87 -13.70 -4.24
C THR A 262 1.46 -14.57 -3.11
N TYR A 263 2.58 -15.25 -3.37
CA TYR A 263 3.20 -16.13 -2.39
C TYR A 263 3.93 -15.38 -1.27
N GLU A 264 4.31 -14.13 -1.48
CA GLU A 264 4.94 -13.30 -0.46
C GLU A 264 3.93 -12.69 0.52
N ILE A 265 2.73 -12.32 0.03
CA ILE A 265 1.78 -11.51 0.77
C ILE A 265 0.39 -12.15 0.79
N PHE A 266 -0.21 -12.44 -0.38
CA PHE A 266 -1.66 -12.70 -0.49
C PHE A 266 -2.07 -14.15 -0.22
N GLU A 267 -1.12 -15.09 -0.19
CA GLU A 267 -1.35 -16.46 0.27
C GLU A 267 -1.63 -16.51 1.78
N TRP A 268 -1.03 -15.59 2.53
CA TRP A 268 -1.13 -15.50 3.98
C TRP A 268 -2.29 -14.59 4.41
N PRO A 269 -2.90 -14.83 5.59
CA PRO A 269 -3.84 -13.88 6.14
C PRO A 269 -3.18 -12.52 6.39
N SER A 270 -3.71 -11.49 5.73
CA SER A 270 -3.17 -10.12 5.76
C SER A 270 -4.18 -9.17 6.42
N VAL A 271 -4.44 -9.42 7.71
CA VAL A 271 -5.37 -8.67 8.56
C VAL A 271 -4.60 -8.03 9.70
N PHE A 272 -4.75 -6.73 9.87
CA PHE A 272 -3.95 -5.93 10.80
C PHE A 272 -4.86 -5.17 11.76
N ASP A 273 -4.37 -4.93 12.99
CA ASP A 273 -5.04 -4.11 14.00
C ASP A 273 -4.55 -2.66 13.91
N ASN A 274 -5.46 -1.70 13.86
CA ASN A 274 -5.18 -0.27 13.93
C ASN A 274 -5.61 0.34 15.28
N GLY A 275 -5.88 -0.48 16.25
CA GLY A 275 -6.35 -0.07 17.58
C GLY A 275 -5.34 0.81 18.32
N LYS A 276 -4.03 0.60 18.11
CA LYS A 276 -3.00 1.48 18.67
C LYS A 276 -3.10 2.89 18.13
N LEU A 277 -3.25 3.05 16.81
CA LEU A 277 -3.42 4.35 16.16
C LEU A 277 -4.66 5.08 16.71
N LYS A 278 -5.79 4.37 16.82
CA LYS A 278 -7.04 4.91 17.37
C LYS A 278 -6.92 5.35 18.84
N ARG A 279 -6.15 4.63 19.66
CA ARG A 279 -5.96 4.98 21.08
C ARG A 279 -5.04 6.17 21.32
N ASP A 280 -4.02 6.31 20.49
CA ASP A 280 -2.96 7.32 20.69
C ASP A 280 -3.28 8.64 19.97
N THR A 281 -4.25 8.64 19.07
CA THR A 281 -4.63 9.79 18.23
C THR A 281 -6.16 9.96 18.19
N ASP A 282 -6.63 10.95 17.43
CA ASP A 282 -8.05 11.18 17.10
C ASP A 282 -8.53 10.44 15.85
N TYR A 283 -7.73 9.49 15.35
CA TYR A 283 -8.10 8.69 14.17
C TYR A 283 -9.33 7.84 14.45
N ALA A 284 -10.44 8.16 13.79
CA ALA A 284 -11.72 7.49 13.99
C ALA A 284 -11.85 6.11 13.31
N GLY A 285 -10.84 5.73 12.48
CA GLY A 285 -10.90 4.49 11.69
C GLY A 285 -11.42 4.69 10.27
N GLN A 286 -11.82 3.59 9.65
CA GLN A 286 -12.36 3.56 8.30
C GLN A 286 -13.69 4.30 8.23
N THR A 287 -13.86 5.15 7.21
CA THR A 287 -15.12 5.85 6.90
C THR A 287 -15.60 5.57 5.48
N ILE A 288 -14.73 5.03 4.62
CA ILE A 288 -15.03 4.69 3.23
C ILE A 288 -14.99 3.17 3.12
N ASP A 289 -16.16 2.55 2.98
CA ASP A 289 -16.26 1.10 2.81
C ASP A 289 -15.76 0.64 1.42
N LEU A 290 -15.61 -0.67 1.25
CA LEU A 290 -15.11 -1.25 0.00
C LEU A 290 -15.99 -0.88 -1.20
N LYS A 291 -17.31 -0.80 -1.02
CA LYS A 291 -18.25 -0.49 -2.11
C LYS A 291 -18.05 0.94 -2.61
N GLU A 292 -18.05 1.91 -1.70
CA GLU A 292 -17.87 3.32 -2.04
C GLU A 292 -16.46 3.58 -2.55
N GLY A 293 -15.44 3.03 -1.92
CA GLY A 293 -14.06 3.16 -2.38
C GLY A 293 -13.85 2.54 -3.77
N THR A 294 -14.44 1.37 -4.06
CA THR A 294 -14.42 0.78 -5.40
C THR A 294 -15.10 1.66 -6.43
N ARG A 295 -16.27 2.22 -6.11
CA ARG A 295 -17.00 3.13 -7.00
C ARG A 295 -16.17 4.38 -7.34
N ARG A 296 -15.55 5.00 -6.34
CA ARG A 296 -14.68 6.18 -6.51
C ARG A 296 -13.44 5.86 -7.35
N THR A 297 -12.79 4.73 -7.05
CA THR A 297 -11.62 4.27 -7.79
C THR A 297 -11.97 4.00 -9.25
N LEU A 298 -13.09 3.32 -9.52
CA LEU A 298 -13.58 3.04 -10.86
C LEU A 298 -13.82 4.33 -11.65
N ALA A 299 -14.55 5.29 -11.07
CA ALA A 299 -14.82 6.57 -11.70
C ALA A 299 -13.54 7.31 -12.08
N TRP A 300 -12.52 7.26 -11.19
CA TRP A 300 -11.23 7.86 -11.47
C TRP A 300 -10.49 7.13 -12.61
N LEU A 301 -10.49 5.79 -12.61
CA LEU A 301 -9.86 4.98 -13.66
C LEU A 301 -10.46 5.27 -15.04
N GLU A 302 -11.80 5.35 -15.11
CA GLU A 302 -12.52 5.67 -16.35
C GLU A 302 -12.21 7.09 -16.84
N ALA A 303 -12.30 8.08 -15.97
CA ALA A 303 -12.04 9.49 -16.29
C ALA A 303 -10.60 9.74 -16.77
N ASN A 304 -9.65 8.91 -16.34
CA ASN A 304 -8.22 9.05 -16.70
C ASN A 304 -7.75 8.02 -17.74
N GLY A 305 -8.65 7.23 -18.36
CA GLY A 305 -8.30 6.25 -19.40
C GLY A 305 -7.31 5.18 -18.89
N LYS A 306 -7.46 4.73 -17.63
CA LYS A 306 -6.53 3.78 -17.00
C LYS A 306 -6.99 2.33 -17.07
N LEU A 307 -8.17 2.07 -17.57
CA LEU A 307 -8.66 0.72 -17.83
C LEU A 307 -8.06 0.21 -19.13
N LYS A 308 -7.49 -0.98 -19.09
CA LYS A 308 -6.96 -1.65 -20.28
C LYS A 308 -7.89 -2.75 -20.76
N ASP A 309 -7.91 -2.94 -22.07
CA ASP A 309 -8.60 -4.03 -22.72
C ASP A 309 -7.89 -5.36 -22.41
N SER A 310 -8.62 -6.29 -21.81
CA SER A 310 -8.11 -7.62 -21.45
C SER A 310 -7.98 -8.57 -22.66
N ASP A 311 -8.46 -8.18 -23.84
CA ASP A 311 -8.29 -8.98 -25.07
C ASP A 311 -6.93 -8.78 -25.70
N THR A 312 -6.12 -7.84 -25.22
CA THR A 312 -4.75 -7.57 -25.70
C THR A 312 -3.74 -8.65 -25.29
N ASP A 313 -4.06 -9.45 -24.25
CA ASP A 313 -3.22 -10.56 -23.78
C ASP A 313 -4.12 -11.73 -23.34
N ASP A 314 -3.97 -12.89 -23.99
CA ASP A 314 -4.73 -14.09 -23.76
C ASP A 314 -4.07 -15.10 -22.79
N TYR A 315 -2.92 -14.75 -22.22
CA TYR A 315 -2.15 -15.68 -21.38
C TYR A 315 -2.96 -16.23 -20.20
N GLU A 316 -3.70 -15.36 -19.49
CA GLU A 316 -4.54 -15.78 -18.37
C GLU A 316 -5.69 -16.69 -18.82
N ASP A 317 -6.29 -16.43 -19.98
CA ASP A 317 -7.38 -17.22 -20.54
C ASP A 317 -6.86 -18.63 -20.89
N ARG A 318 -5.72 -18.72 -21.57
CA ARG A 318 -5.06 -20.00 -21.89
C ARG A 318 -4.64 -20.78 -20.64
N LEU A 319 -4.11 -20.09 -19.61
CA LEU A 319 -3.74 -20.72 -18.36
C LEU A 319 -4.96 -21.29 -17.63
N ALA A 320 -6.06 -20.53 -17.60
CA ALA A 320 -7.32 -20.96 -16.99
C ALA A 320 -7.90 -22.19 -17.69
N ASP A 321 -7.90 -22.20 -19.02
CA ASP A 321 -8.42 -23.31 -19.83
C ASP A 321 -7.55 -24.56 -19.69
N ALA A 322 -6.22 -24.41 -19.72
CA ALA A 322 -5.29 -25.51 -19.51
C ALA A 322 -5.45 -26.13 -18.11
N TRP A 323 -5.65 -25.30 -17.09
CA TRP A 323 -5.89 -25.77 -15.71
C TRP A 323 -7.21 -26.52 -15.58
N ARG A 324 -8.30 -25.98 -16.15
CA ARG A 324 -9.62 -26.64 -16.18
C ARG A 324 -9.57 -28.01 -16.87
N THR A 325 -8.89 -28.08 -18.01
CA THR A 325 -8.70 -29.34 -18.75
C THR A 325 -7.97 -30.37 -17.89
N LYS A 326 -6.80 -29.98 -17.33
CA LYS A 326 -5.99 -30.88 -16.51
C LYS A 326 -6.74 -31.35 -15.25
N THR A 327 -7.49 -30.48 -14.58
CA THR A 327 -8.28 -30.89 -13.40
C THR A 327 -9.51 -31.70 -13.75
N GLY A 328 -10.08 -31.53 -14.97
CA GLY A 328 -11.16 -32.34 -15.50
C GLY A 328 -10.74 -33.78 -15.79
N GLU A 329 -9.45 -34.01 -16.07
CA GLU A 329 -8.85 -35.34 -16.34
C GLU A 329 -8.49 -36.11 -15.05
N LEU A 330 -8.57 -35.47 -13.86
CA LEU A 330 -8.28 -36.16 -12.61
C LEU A 330 -9.32 -37.24 -12.32
N PRO A 331 -8.90 -38.41 -11.79
CA PRO A 331 -9.83 -39.46 -11.40
C PRO A 331 -10.86 -38.94 -10.41
N LYS A 332 -12.12 -39.15 -10.71
CA LYS A 332 -13.22 -38.81 -9.78
C LYS A 332 -13.55 -40.05 -8.96
N GLN A 333 -13.61 -39.91 -7.64
CA GLN A 333 -14.14 -40.95 -6.77
C GLN A 333 -15.62 -41.19 -7.15
N ALA A 334 -16.02 -42.40 -7.36
CA ALA A 334 -17.43 -42.71 -7.55
C ALA A 334 -18.20 -42.25 -6.33
N GLY A 335 -19.23 -41.43 -6.53
CA GLY A 335 -20.02 -40.85 -5.42
C GLY A 335 -20.60 -41.96 -4.56
N SER A 336 -20.51 -41.81 -3.25
CA SER A 336 -21.22 -42.60 -2.24
C SER A 336 -22.70 -42.25 -2.24
#